data_6b2bfe4ee4b09af2ebe32b4adb054ac8
#
_entry.id   6b2bfe4ee4b09af2ebe32b4adb054ac8
#
_cell.length_a   1.000
_cell.length_b   1.000
_cell.length_c   1.000
_cell.angle_alpha   90.00
_cell.angle_beta   90.00
_cell.angle_gamma   90.00
#
_symmetry.space_group_name_H-M   'P 1'
#
loop_
_entity.id
_entity.type
_entity.pdbx_description
1 polymer ?
#
loop_
_entity_poly.entity_id
_entity_poly.type
_entity_poly.pdbx_seq_one_letter_code
_entity_poly.pdbx_strand_id
1 'polypeptide(L)'
;VVKNAWNFIAPAWIVALAFAVPAFRGHSWCWGICGLALVLSAFCAWFFRNPARRIPADPAALVSPADGKVIAIEPIEDPWLGKGVEIRIFLNIFNVHVQRSPFTTHAKVEDTRYIAGKFLAASVPKASLENEQHWFRISSLGRKAQVKQIAGLIARRIVPWSKPGDELAPGALIGLIQFGSQVDLGVSPEAQILVKVGDKVVGGETVLARLAPKALAAPVSAEVSGGNAPQTGASAARLRGRPRKRSVEAVAAPAPRRGRPPKRSVEAVAAPAPRRGRPPKGAAKVKSAAKKRARA
;
A
#
# COMPACT_ATOMS: atom_id res chain seq x y z
N VAL A 1 2.94 -16.61 1.93
CA VAL A 1 4.12 -15.77 1.75
C VAL A 1 3.97 -15.00 0.45
N VAL A 2 4.24 -13.70 0.44
CA VAL A 2 4.14 -12.89 -0.78
C VAL A 2 5.36 -13.09 -1.68
N LYS A 3 5.20 -12.86 -3.01
CA LYS A 3 6.26 -13.08 -4.00
C LYS A 3 7.57 -12.36 -3.70
N ASN A 4 7.51 -11.18 -3.09
CA ASN A 4 8.68 -10.37 -2.73
C ASN A 4 9.63 -11.07 -1.73
N ALA A 5 9.16 -12.06 -0.97
CA ALA A 5 10.00 -12.84 -0.06
C ALA A 5 11.11 -13.60 -0.78
N TRP A 6 10.86 -14.07 -2.00
CA TRP A 6 11.82 -14.85 -2.77
C TRP A 6 13.10 -14.09 -3.10
N ASN A 7 13.04 -12.75 -3.14
CA ASN A 7 14.25 -11.91 -3.31
C ASN A 7 15.24 -12.04 -2.15
N PHE A 8 14.80 -12.54 -0.99
CA PHE A 8 15.60 -12.75 0.21
C PHE A 8 15.83 -14.24 0.48
N ILE A 9 14.79 -15.07 0.27
CA ILE A 9 14.84 -16.50 0.52
C ILE A 9 15.78 -17.19 -0.46
N ALA A 10 15.67 -16.92 -1.77
CA ALA A 10 16.48 -17.60 -2.77
C ALA A 10 18.00 -17.35 -2.61
N PRO A 11 18.49 -16.10 -2.41
CA PRO A 11 19.90 -15.88 -2.11
C PRO A 11 20.40 -16.60 -0.85
N ALA A 12 19.59 -16.65 0.22
CA ALA A 12 19.95 -17.36 1.44
C ALA A 12 20.09 -18.87 1.18
N TRP A 13 19.22 -19.46 0.39
CA TRP A 13 19.34 -20.87 -0.02
C TRP A 13 20.56 -21.14 -0.89
N ILE A 14 20.88 -20.24 -1.84
CA ILE A 14 22.09 -20.35 -2.67
C ILE A 14 23.35 -20.35 -1.76
N VAL A 15 23.40 -19.45 -0.79
CA VAL A 15 24.51 -19.40 0.19
C VAL A 15 24.56 -20.71 0.98
N ALA A 16 23.45 -21.19 1.52
CA ALA A 16 23.39 -22.45 2.28
C ALA A 16 23.91 -23.64 1.45
N LEU A 17 23.47 -23.77 0.19
CA LEU A 17 23.91 -24.83 -0.72
C LEU A 17 25.39 -24.71 -1.07
N ALA A 18 25.89 -23.51 -1.35
CA ALA A 18 27.31 -23.28 -1.65
C ALA A 18 28.25 -23.69 -0.50
N PHE A 19 27.83 -23.41 0.74
CA PHE A 19 28.63 -23.77 1.93
C PHE A 19 28.39 -25.20 2.43
N ALA A 20 27.34 -25.88 1.99
CA ALA A 20 27.10 -27.28 2.33
C ALA A 20 28.18 -28.19 1.76
N VAL A 21 28.64 -27.97 0.52
CA VAL A 21 29.67 -28.80 -0.11
C VAL A 21 30.98 -28.82 0.69
N PRO A 22 31.61 -27.68 1.03
CA PRO A 22 32.83 -27.69 1.87
C PRO A 22 32.56 -28.18 3.31
N ALA A 23 31.33 -27.97 3.85
CA ALA A 23 30.97 -28.51 5.16
C ALA A 23 31.05 -30.04 5.18
N PHE A 24 30.54 -30.73 4.16
CA PHE A 24 30.64 -32.18 4.00
C PHE A 24 32.08 -32.66 3.73
N ARG A 25 32.96 -31.77 3.22
CA ARG A 25 34.39 -32.06 3.00
C ARG A 25 35.27 -31.83 4.26
N GLY A 26 34.67 -31.62 5.44
CA GLY A 26 35.36 -31.49 6.69
C GLY A 26 35.58 -30.05 7.20
N HIS A 27 35.13 -29.03 6.48
CA HIS A 27 35.21 -27.64 6.93
C HIS A 27 34.03 -27.32 7.86
N SER A 28 34.10 -27.74 9.11
CA SER A 28 33.00 -27.70 10.10
C SER A 28 32.39 -26.30 10.32
N TRP A 29 33.19 -25.22 10.22
CA TRP A 29 32.68 -23.83 10.34
C TRP A 29 31.63 -23.46 9.28
N CYS A 30 31.63 -24.14 8.11
CA CYS A 30 30.65 -23.93 7.06
C CYS A 30 29.23 -24.30 7.50
N TRP A 31 29.06 -25.24 8.44
CA TRP A 31 27.75 -25.54 9.03
C TRP A 31 27.15 -24.35 9.74
N GLY A 32 27.97 -23.49 10.38
CA GLY A 32 27.51 -22.25 10.99
C GLY A 32 26.89 -21.30 9.97
N ILE A 33 27.50 -21.15 8.78
CA ILE A 33 26.97 -20.32 7.69
C ILE A 33 25.67 -20.92 7.14
N CYS A 34 25.62 -22.22 6.91
CA CYS A 34 24.39 -22.90 6.48
C CYS A 34 23.26 -22.67 7.47
N GLY A 35 23.51 -22.86 8.77
CA GLY A 35 22.53 -22.62 9.83
C GLY A 35 22.03 -21.18 9.84
N LEU A 36 22.94 -20.20 9.78
CA LEU A 36 22.57 -18.78 9.71
C LEU A 36 21.71 -18.47 8.49
N ALA A 37 22.09 -18.97 7.31
CA ALA A 37 21.34 -18.75 6.07
C ALA A 37 19.91 -19.35 6.15
N LEU A 38 19.75 -20.52 6.75
CA LEU A 38 18.45 -21.15 6.97
C LEU A 38 17.60 -20.35 7.97
N VAL A 39 18.18 -19.87 9.06
CA VAL A 39 17.48 -19.03 10.04
C VAL A 39 17.00 -17.73 9.40
N LEU A 40 17.86 -17.06 8.62
CA LEU A 40 17.48 -15.84 7.88
C LEU A 40 16.37 -16.12 6.86
N SER A 41 16.45 -17.25 6.16
CA SER A 41 15.39 -17.67 5.21
C SER A 41 14.06 -17.91 5.92
N ALA A 42 14.06 -18.61 7.05
CA ALA A 42 12.88 -18.85 7.87
C ALA A 42 12.29 -17.53 8.40
N PHE A 43 13.14 -16.62 8.89
CA PHE A 43 12.72 -15.28 9.30
C PHE A 43 12.08 -14.50 8.14
N CYS A 44 12.67 -14.51 6.95
CA CYS A 44 12.09 -13.83 5.79
C CYS A 44 10.75 -14.46 5.38
N ALA A 45 10.61 -15.78 5.38
CA ALA A 45 9.35 -16.45 5.10
C ALA A 45 8.27 -16.07 6.11
N TRP A 46 8.63 -15.97 7.38
CA TRP A 46 7.71 -15.54 8.44
C TRP A 46 7.38 -14.03 8.32
N PHE A 47 8.36 -13.17 8.08
CA PHE A 47 8.17 -11.72 7.94
C PHE A 47 7.24 -11.38 6.77
N PHE A 48 7.44 -12.00 5.62
CA PHE A 48 6.65 -11.80 4.41
C PHE A 48 5.38 -12.67 4.35
N ARG A 49 4.89 -13.14 5.50
CA ARG A 49 3.65 -13.92 5.58
C ARG A 49 2.45 -13.08 5.19
N ASN A 50 1.47 -13.72 4.58
CA ASN A 50 0.17 -13.15 4.27
C ASN A 50 -0.92 -14.11 4.74
N PRO A 51 -1.35 -14.01 6.01
CA PRO A 51 -2.41 -14.86 6.55
C PRO A 51 -3.75 -14.53 5.88
N ALA A 52 -4.63 -15.53 5.80
CA ALA A 52 -6.02 -15.32 5.42
C ALA A 52 -6.69 -14.37 6.44
N ARG A 53 -7.59 -13.51 5.95
CA ARG A 53 -8.30 -12.51 6.77
C ARG A 53 -9.80 -12.66 6.61
N ARG A 54 -10.50 -12.45 7.70
CA ARG A 54 -11.97 -12.42 7.74
C ARG A 54 -12.44 -10.98 7.59
N ILE A 55 -12.70 -10.58 6.34
CA ILE A 55 -13.20 -9.23 6.07
C ILE A 55 -14.63 -9.10 6.57
N PRO A 56 -14.96 -8.10 7.41
CA PRO A 56 -16.34 -7.86 7.85
C PRO A 56 -17.29 -7.64 6.67
N ALA A 57 -18.49 -8.16 6.76
CA ALA A 57 -19.51 -8.01 5.71
C ALA A 57 -20.26 -6.66 5.77
N ASP A 58 -19.99 -5.83 6.79
CA ASP A 58 -20.62 -4.51 6.96
C ASP A 58 -20.10 -3.52 5.90
N PRO A 59 -20.91 -3.09 4.92
CA PRO A 59 -20.48 -2.18 3.86
C PRO A 59 -20.16 -0.76 4.36
N ALA A 60 -20.63 -0.39 5.57
CA ALA A 60 -20.32 0.89 6.20
C ALA A 60 -18.95 0.90 6.88
N ALA A 61 -18.36 -0.26 7.14
CA ALA A 61 -17.12 -0.37 7.88
C ALA A 61 -15.92 0.02 7.01
N LEU A 62 -14.97 0.70 7.65
CA LEU A 62 -13.60 0.89 7.17
C LEU A 62 -12.67 0.09 8.09
N VAL A 63 -11.99 -0.89 7.50
CA VAL A 63 -11.09 -1.78 8.24
C VAL A 63 -9.66 -1.25 8.24
N SER A 64 -8.86 -1.71 9.18
CA SER A 64 -7.44 -1.41 9.25
C SER A 64 -6.73 -1.82 7.96
N PRO A 65 -5.96 -0.92 7.32
CA PRO A 65 -5.15 -1.29 6.17
C PRO A 65 -3.91 -2.11 6.54
N ALA A 66 -3.54 -2.19 7.82
CA ALA A 66 -2.34 -2.85 8.30
C ALA A 66 -2.53 -3.47 9.69
N ASP A 67 -1.67 -4.44 10.03
CA ASP A 67 -1.49 -4.89 11.41
C ASP A 67 -0.64 -3.88 12.17
N GLY A 68 -0.97 -3.61 13.44
CA GLY A 68 -0.13 -2.73 14.24
C GLY A 68 -0.79 -2.24 15.51
N LYS A 69 -0.32 -1.08 15.96
CA LYS A 69 -0.84 -0.35 17.12
C LYS A 69 -1.20 1.06 16.70
N VAL A 70 -2.38 1.52 17.04
CA VAL A 70 -2.80 2.93 16.84
C VAL A 70 -1.94 3.82 17.73
N ILE A 71 -1.22 4.77 17.12
CA ILE A 71 -0.32 5.68 17.83
C ILE A 71 -0.84 7.11 17.87
N ALA A 72 -1.70 7.51 16.93
CA ALA A 72 -2.33 8.82 16.92
C ALA A 72 -3.66 8.78 16.15
N ILE A 73 -4.56 9.70 16.50
CA ILE A 73 -5.81 9.98 15.78
C ILE A 73 -5.92 11.50 15.75
N GLU A 74 -5.74 12.10 14.59
CA GLU A 74 -5.62 13.55 14.46
C GLU A 74 -6.48 14.09 13.30
N PRO A 75 -7.02 15.32 13.42
CA PRO A 75 -7.68 15.94 12.30
C PRO A 75 -6.66 16.25 11.19
N ILE A 76 -7.07 16.10 9.95
CA ILE A 76 -6.26 16.44 8.78
C ILE A 76 -7.05 17.28 7.79
N GLU A 77 -6.34 18.00 6.94
CA GLU A 77 -6.87 18.65 5.77
C GLU A 77 -6.04 18.24 4.55
N ASP A 78 -6.64 17.54 3.59
CA ASP A 78 -6.00 17.03 2.38
C ASP A 78 -6.75 17.55 1.15
N PRO A 79 -6.07 17.99 0.08
CA PRO A 79 -6.72 18.55 -1.11
C PRO A 79 -7.71 17.60 -1.81
N TRP A 80 -7.54 16.28 -1.66
CA TRP A 80 -8.41 15.29 -2.28
C TRP A 80 -9.50 14.77 -1.33
N LEU A 81 -9.14 14.53 -0.07
CA LEU A 81 -10.06 14.03 0.95
C LEU A 81 -10.92 15.16 1.55
N GLY A 82 -10.40 16.40 1.56
CA GLY A 82 -10.95 17.52 2.29
C GLY A 82 -10.56 17.48 3.76
N LYS A 83 -11.40 18.06 4.63
CA LYS A 83 -11.27 17.87 6.08
C LYS A 83 -11.51 16.41 6.40
N GLY A 84 -10.79 15.87 7.37
CA GLY A 84 -10.87 14.45 7.71
C GLY A 84 -10.20 14.13 9.03
N VAL A 85 -10.12 12.84 9.33
CA VAL A 85 -9.39 12.28 10.47
C VAL A 85 -8.38 11.28 9.96
N GLU A 86 -7.14 11.38 10.44
CA GLU A 86 -6.05 10.45 10.14
C GLU A 86 -5.80 9.55 11.34
N ILE A 87 -5.87 8.24 11.12
CA ILE A 87 -5.56 7.21 12.09
C ILE A 87 -4.19 6.65 11.76
N ARG A 88 -3.20 6.85 12.63
CA ARG A 88 -1.82 6.42 12.44
C ARG A 88 -1.58 5.07 13.11
N ILE A 89 -1.05 4.12 12.37
CA ILE A 89 -0.82 2.74 12.79
C ILE A 89 0.66 2.45 12.69
N PHE A 90 1.30 2.15 13.81
CA PHE A 90 2.70 1.75 13.87
C PHE A 90 2.83 0.24 13.73
N LEU A 91 3.69 -0.22 12.82
CA LEU A 91 4.00 -1.62 12.59
C LEU A 91 5.38 -1.94 13.14
N ASN A 92 5.46 -2.79 14.16
CA ASN A 92 6.73 -3.34 14.62
C ASN A 92 7.16 -4.52 13.73
N ILE A 93 8.39 -4.99 13.88
CA ILE A 93 8.97 -6.07 13.06
C ILE A 93 8.17 -7.39 13.12
N PHE A 94 7.38 -7.61 14.16
CA PHE A 94 6.59 -8.83 14.37
C PHE A 94 5.21 -8.78 13.71
N ASN A 95 4.75 -7.62 13.29
CA ASN A 95 3.48 -7.46 12.58
C ASN A 95 3.53 -8.03 11.16
N VAL A 96 2.38 -8.18 10.53
CA VAL A 96 2.29 -8.44 9.08
C VAL A 96 2.48 -7.12 8.35
N HIS A 97 3.40 -7.09 7.39
CA HIS A 97 3.79 -5.86 6.69
C HIS A 97 3.12 -5.68 5.32
N VAL A 98 2.13 -6.50 5.03
CA VAL A 98 1.31 -6.39 3.82
C VAL A 98 0.12 -5.48 4.12
N GLN A 99 -0.11 -4.47 3.27
CA GLN A 99 -1.24 -3.55 3.41
C GLN A 99 -2.40 -3.97 2.51
N ARG A 100 -3.61 -3.64 2.96
CA ARG A 100 -4.88 -4.00 2.34
C ARG A 100 -5.76 -2.79 2.09
N SER A 101 -6.69 -2.92 1.16
CA SER A 101 -7.79 -1.96 0.99
C SER A 101 -8.55 -1.80 2.30
N PRO A 102 -8.84 -0.56 2.72
CA PRO A 102 -9.61 -0.32 3.94
C PRO A 102 -11.11 -0.57 3.74
N PHE A 103 -11.57 -0.70 2.51
CA PHE A 103 -12.98 -0.94 2.21
C PHE A 103 -13.35 -2.42 2.31
N THR A 104 -14.50 -2.68 2.89
CA THR A 104 -15.16 -3.99 2.98
C THR A 104 -16.01 -4.29 1.74
N THR A 105 -16.08 -3.35 0.81
CA THR A 105 -16.77 -3.43 -0.48
C THR A 105 -15.77 -3.31 -1.62
N HIS A 106 -16.21 -3.56 -2.86
CA HIS A 106 -15.40 -3.26 -4.04
C HIS A 106 -15.03 -1.78 -4.05
N ALA A 107 -13.78 -1.49 -4.35
CA ALA A 107 -13.23 -0.16 -4.34
C ALA A 107 -12.33 0.07 -5.55
N LYS A 108 -12.05 1.32 -5.87
CA LYS A 108 -11.18 1.70 -6.98
C LYS A 108 -10.05 2.58 -6.49
N VAL A 109 -8.85 2.33 -7.01
CA VAL A 109 -7.70 3.22 -6.81
C VAL A 109 -7.84 4.40 -7.78
N GLU A 110 -8.12 5.58 -7.24
CA GLU A 110 -8.29 6.79 -8.06
C GLU A 110 -6.94 7.38 -8.45
N ASP A 111 -6.01 7.42 -7.50
CA ASP A 111 -4.70 8.01 -7.69
C ASP A 111 -3.68 7.39 -6.73
N THR A 112 -2.40 7.48 -7.11
CA THR A 112 -1.28 7.12 -6.24
C THR A 112 -0.20 8.20 -6.32
N ARG A 113 0.47 8.47 -5.19
CA ARG A 113 1.52 9.47 -5.13
C ARG A 113 2.73 8.95 -4.37
N TYR A 114 3.90 9.00 -4.98
CA TYR A 114 5.17 8.77 -4.30
C TYR A 114 5.77 10.10 -3.84
N ILE A 115 6.27 10.13 -2.62
CA ILE A 115 6.95 11.28 -2.02
C ILE A 115 8.28 10.78 -1.48
N ALA A 116 9.37 11.28 -2.08
CA ALA A 116 10.71 11.01 -1.58
C ALA A 116 10.91 11.71 -0.23
N GLY A 117 11.60 11.05 0.71
CA GLY A 117 11.78 11.58 2.05
C GLY A 117 12.95 10.94 2.78
N LYS A 118 12.99 11.16 4.09
CA LYS A 118 13.98 10.61 5.03
C LYS A 118 13.56 9.21 5.51
N PHE A 119 14.37 8.64 6.39
CA PHE A 119 14.13 7.35 7.04
C PHE A 119 14.28 7.50 8.56
N LEU A 120 13.45 8.35 9.17
CA LEU A 120 13.37 8.50 10.62
C LEU A 120 12.67 7.27 11.23
N ALA A 121 12.87 7.04 12.54
CA ALA A 121 12.13 5.99 13.22
C ALA A 121 10.61 6.22 13.08
N ALA A 122 9.87 5.20 12.64
CA ALA A 122 8.44 5.31 12.35
C ALA A 122 7.56 5.63 13.59
N SER A 123 8.12 5.53 14.80
CA SER A 123 7.46 5.92 16.05
C SER A 123 7.55 7.42 16.38
N VAL A 124 8.35 8.18 15.63
CA VAL A 124 8.53 9.62 15.87
C VAL A 124 7.46 10.41 15.12
N PRO A 125 6.78 11.40 15.72
CA PRO A 125 5.72 12.18 15.07
C PRO A 125 6.13 12.82 13.72
N LYS A 126 7.40 13.22 13.57
CA LYS A 126 7.94 13.80 12.33
C LYS A 126 8.04 12.79 11.18
N ALA A 127 8.00 11.47 11.46
CA ALA A 127 8.09 10.45 10.42
C ALA A 127 6.97 10.57 9.39
N SER A 128 5.75 10.86 9.81
CA SER A 128 4.59 11.07 8.92
C SER A 128 4.74 12.27 7.98
N LEU A 129 5.67 13.20 8.26
CA LEU A 129 5.88 14.42 7.47
C LEU A 129 7.13 14.35 6.60
N GLU A 130 8.20 13.73 7.11
CA GLU A 130 9.53 13.83 6.51
C GLU A 130 10.02 12.54 5.86
N ASN A 131 9.45 11.37 6.19
CA ASN A 131 9.89 10.09 5.64
C ASN A 131 9.39 9.86 4.22
N GLU A 132 10.06 8.95 3.51
CA GLU A 132 9.61 8.42 2.23
C GLU A 132 8.21 7.84 2.38
N GLN A 133 7.29 8.18 1.45
CA GLN A 133 5.89 7.80 1.50
C GLN A 133 5.38 7.35 0.15
N HIS A 134 4.37 6.49 0.19
CA HIS A 134 3.52 6.19 -0.96
C HIS A 134 2.06 6.23 -0.54
N TRP A 135 1.26 7.03 -1.23
CA TRP A 135 -0.14 7.26 -0.93
C TRP A 135 -1.02 6.56 -1.95
N PHE A 136 -2.11 5.97 -1.45
CA PHE A 136 -3.20 5.47 -2.26
C PHE A 136 -4.46 6.27 -1.94
N ARG A 137 -5.09 6.81 -2.96
CA ARG A 137 -6.40 7.43 -2.91
C ARG A 137 -7.41 6.42 -3.43
N ILE A 138 -8.29 5.95 -2.56
CA ILE A 138 -9.19 4.83 -2.85
C ILE A 138 -10.61 5.31 -2.64
N SER A 139 -11.50 4.99 -3.58
CA SER A 139 -12.92 5.29 -3.50
C SER A 139 -13.77 4.02 -3.53
N SER A 140 -14.92 4.06 -2.89
CA SER A 140 -15.93 3.00 -2.92
C SER A 140 -17.31 3.56 -2.62
N LEU A 141 -18.28 3.33 -3.48
CA LEU A 141 -19.68 3.78 -3.31
C LEU A 141 -19.77 5.29 -2.97
N GLY A 142 -19.03 6.13 -3.68
CA GLY A 142 -18.96 7.58 -3.45
C GLY A 142 -18.18 8.04 -2.22
N ARG A 143 -17.60 7.11 -1.46
CA ARG A 143 -16.79 7.39 -0.25
C ARG A 143 -15.31 7.39 -0.59
N LYS A 144 -14.54 8.16 0.15
CA LYS A 144 -13.09 8.32 -0.04
C LYS A 144 -12.32 7.86 1.18
N ALA A 145 -11.18 7.20 0.96
CA ALA A 145 -10.20 6.91 1.99
C ALA A 145 -8.80 7.04 1.40
N GLN A 146 -7.87 7.56 2.19
CA GLN A 146 -6.46 7.68 1.82
C GLN A 146 -5.63 6.74 2.69
N VAL A 147 -4.83 5.88 2.07
CA VAL A 147 -3.86 5.03 2.77
C VAL A 147 -2.46 5.54 2.44
N LYS A 148 -1.69 5.92 3.45
CA LYS A 148 -0.30 6.34 3.30
C LYS A 148 0.62 5.25 3.85
N GLN A 149 1.48 4.72 3.02
CA GLN A 149 2.59 3.87 3.43
C GLN A 149 3.78 4.77 3.75
N ILE A 150 4.36 4.66 4.94
CA ILE A 150 5.44 5.51 5.43
C ILE A 150 6.61 4.62 5.85
N ALA A 151 7.77 4.84 5.21
CA ALA A 151 8.98 4.11 5.54
C ALA A 151 9.47 4.44 6.96
N GLY A 152 10.19 3.51 7.57
CA GLY A 152 10.83 3.71 8.88
C GLY A 152 12.36 3.67 8.78
N LEU A 153 13.03 3.68 9.91
CA LEU A 153 14.48 3.69 10.01
C LEU A 153 15.14 2.47 9.35
N ILE A 154 14.55 1.29 9.53
CA ILE A 154 15.01 0.03 8.96
C ILE A 154 14.32 -0.23 7.62
N ALA A 155 13.04 0.14 7.52
CA ALA A 155 12.23 0.05 6.32
C ALA A 155 12.66 1.12 5.31
N ARG A 156 13.49 0.72 4.35
CA ARG A 156 13.98 1.61 3.29
C ARG A 156 13.33 1.31 1.94
N ARG A 157 12.23 0.56 1.92
CA ARG A 157 11.57 0.20 0.66
C ARG A 157 10.07 0.01 0.85
N ILE A 158 9.32 0.85 0.17
CA ILE A 158 7.89 0.73 -0.05
C ILE A 158 7.68 0.04 -1.39
N VAL A 159 6.82 -0.97 -1.43
CA VAL A 159 6.48 -1.72 -2.65
C VAL A 159 4.99 -1.60 -2.88
N PRO A 160 4.52 -0.61 -3.65
CA PRO A 160 3.14 -0.53 -4.05
C PRO A 160 2.84 -1.62 -5.09
N TRP A 161 1.69 -2.27 -4.97
CA TRP A 161 1.22 -3.27 -5.94
C TRP A 161 0.08 -2.72 -6.79
N SER A 162 -0.79 -1.91 -6.19
CA SER A 162 -1.91 -1.31 -6.89
C SER A 162 -1.52 -0.01 -7.59
N LYS A 163 -2.21 0.26 -8.71
CA LYS A 163 -2.00 1.41 -9.59
C LYS A 163 -3.30 2.18 -9.76
N PRO A 164 -3.25 3.45 -10.20
CA PRO A 164 -4.46 4.18 -10.57
C PRO A 164 -5.28 3.41 -11.59
N GLY A 165 -6.60 3.34 -11.35
CA GLY A 165 -7.55 2.60 -12.18
C GLY A 165 -7.82 1.16 -11.75
N ASP A 166 -6.99 0.57 -10.87
CA ASP A 166 -7.19 -0.80 -10.39
C ASP A 166 -8.48 -0.92 -9.56
N GLU A 167 -9.23 -1.98 -9.83
CA GLU A 167 -10.38 -2.38 -9.01
C GLU A 167 -9.93 -3.34 -7.91
N LEU A 168 -10.35 -3.05 -6.69
CA LEU A 168 -9.97 -3.77 -5.49
C LEU A 168 -11.18 -4.55 -4.96
N ALA A 169 -11.04 -5.86 -4.82
CA ALA A 169 -11.98 -6.64 -4.02
C ALA A 169 -11.91 -6.26 -2.52
N PRO A 170 -12.91 -6.59 -1.70
CA PRO A 170 -12.88 -6.38 -0.26
C PRO A 170 -11.58 -6.89 0.37
N GLY A 171 -10.86 -6.02 1.08
CA GLY A 171 -9.59 -6.35 1.73
C GLY A 171 -8.46 -6.79 0.80
N ALA A 172 -8.53 -6.47 -0.50
CA ALA A 172 -7.47 -6.75 -1.47
C ALA A 172 -6.12 -6.17 -1.05
N LEU A 173 -5.02 -6.82 -1.44
CA LEU A 173 -3.67 -6.37 -1.14
C LEU A 173 -3.32 -5.16 -2.01
N ILE A 174 -2.81 -4.09 -1.39
CA ILE A 174 -2.43 -2.85 -2.11
C ILE A 174 -0.93 -2.59 -2.13
N GLY A 175 -0.18 -3.18 -1.19
CA GLY A 175 1.26 -2.99 -1.14
C GLY A 175 1.91 -3.66 0.05
N LEU A 176 3.21 -3.40 0.19
CA LEU A 176 4.08 -3.95 1.23
C LEU A 176 5.10 -2.89 1.64
N ILE A 177 5.39 -2.78 2.95
CA ILE A 177 6.54 -2.03 3.46
C ILE A 177 7.52 -3.03 4.10
N GLN A 178 8.81 -2.94 3.74
CA GLN A 178 9.82 -3.88 4.23
C GLN A 178 10.46 -3.35 5.52
N PHE A 179 10.41 -4.14 6.62
CA PHE A 179 11.13 -3.95 7.89
C PHE A 179 10.81 -2.68 8.71
N GLY A 180 9.65 -2.69 9.39
CA GLY A 180 9.24 -1.66 10.36
C GLY A 180 8.79 -0.35 9.72
N SER A 181 7.56 0.10 10.01
CA SER A 181 6.91 1.14 9.23
C SER A 181 5.72 1.74 9.96
N GLN A 182 5.12 2.71 9.31
CA GLN A 182 3.84 3.28 9.71
C GLN A 182 2.88 3.26 8.53
N VAL A 183 1.61 3.08 8.81
CA VAL A 183 0.53 3.20 7.83
C VAL A 183 -0.53 4.13 8.40
N ASP A 184 -0.85 5.17 7.64
CA ASP A 184 -1.87 6.12 8.05
C ASP A 184 -3.13 5.94 7.19
N LEU A 185 -4.29 5.94 7.84
CA LEU A 185 -5.60 5.90 7.20
C LEU A 185 -6.31 7.23 7.39
N GLY A 186 -6.45 7.99 6.31
CA GLY A 186 -7.27 9.21 6.25
C GLY A 186 -8.70 8.86 5.85
N VAL A 187 -9.67 9.35 6.61
CA VAL A 187 -11.11 9.14 6.40
C VAL A 187 -11.87 10.45 6.47
N SER A 188 -13.07 10.49 5.88
CA SER A 188 -13.98 11.64 5.97
C SER A 188 -14.28 12.01 7.42
N PRO A 189 -14.52 13.28 7.75
CA PRO A 189 -14.85 13.73 9.10
C PRO A 189 -16.20 13.20 9.60
N GLU A 190 -17.04 12.74 8.69
CA GLU A 190 -18.35 12.13 9.01
C GLU A 190 -18.20 10.68 9.52
N ALA A 191 -17.01 10.09 9.42
CA ALA A 191 -16.75 8.74 9.87
C ALA A 191 -16.73 8.67 11.41
N GLN A 192 -17.53 7.79 11.98
CA GLN A 192 -17.48 7.47 13.40
C GLN A 192 -16.23 6.62 13.67
N ILE A 193 -15.26 7.16 14.39
CA ILE A 193 -14.04 6.43 14.77
C ILE A 193 -14.38 5.46 15.91
N LEU A 194 -13.99 4.19 15.78
CA LEU A 194 -14.30 3.11 16.71
C LEU A 194 -13.09 2.62 17.52
N VAL A 195 -11.93 3.18 17.27
CA VAL A 195 -10.67 2.82 17.95
C VAL A 195 -10.11 3.99 18.71
N LYS A 196 -9.20 3.71 19.63
CA LYS A 196 -8.48 4.70 20.42
C LYS A 196 -6.97 4.50 20.31
N VAL A 197 -6.22 5.53 20.66
CA VAL A 197 -4.76 5.44 20.75
C VAL A 197 -4.37 4.35 21.73
N GLY A 198 -3.46 3.47 21.31
CA GLY A 198 -3.03 2.33 22.09
C GLY A 198 -3.63 0.99 21.65
N ASP A 199 -4.73 0.98 20.91
CA ASP A 199 -5.38 -0.24 20.45
C ASP A 199 -4.50 -1.01 19.47
N LYS A 200 -4.50 -2.35 19.59
CA LYS A 200 -3.91 -3.26 18.61
C LYS A 200 -4.93 -3.54 17.51
N VAL A 201 -4.49 -3.44 16.27
CA VAL A 201 -5.36 -3.61 15.10
C VAL A 201 -4.79 -4.66 14.14
N VAL A 202 -5.68 -5.33 13.42
CA VAL A 202 -5.40 -6.40 12.47
C VAL A 202 -5.89 -5.98 11.09
N GLY A 203 -4.99 -5.95 10.12
CA GLY A 203 -5.27 -5.52 8.75
C GLY A 203 -6.34 -6.35 8.07
N GLY A 204 -7.38 -5.70 7.55
CA GLY A 204 -8.52 -6.33 6.91
C GLY A 204 -9.61 -6.86 7.88
N GLU A 205 -9.38 -6.86 9.20
CA GLU A 205 -10.33 -7.42 10.17
C GLU A 205 -10.85 -6.38 11.17
N THR A 206 -9.95 -5.59 11.77
CA THR A 206 -10.34 -4.59 12.77
C THR A 206 -11.03 -3.42 12.12
N VAL A 207 -12.27 -3.15 12.49
CA VAL A 207 -13.01 -1.96 12.04
C VAL A 207 -12.47 -0.74 12.77
N LEU A 208 -11.87 0.20 12.02
CA LEU A 208 -11.33 1.44 12.56
C LEU A 208 -12.38 2.55 12.61
N ALA A 209 -13.26 2.57 11.63
CA ALA A 209 -14.30 3.59 11.51
C ALA A 209 -15.55 3.04 10.83
N ARG A 210 -16.67 3.72 11.05
CA ARG A 210 -17.92 3.52 10.28
C ARG A 210 -18.34 4.83 9.65
N LEU A 211 -18.84 4.76 8.43
CA LEU A 211 -19.40 5.91 7.75
C LEU A 211 -20.84 6.12 8.18
N ALA A 212 -21.23 7.40 8.33
CA ALA A 212 -22.61 7.73 8.70
C ALA A 212 -23.61 7.12 7.69
N PRO A 213 -24.79 6.68 8.15
CA PRO A 213 -25.81 6.04 7.28
C PRO A 213 -26.20 6.86 6.05
N LYS A 214 -26.11 8.19 6.14
CA LYS A 214 -26.43 9.13 5.05
C LYS A 214 -25.48 8.97 3.84
N ALA A 215 -24.25 8.51 4.04
CA ALA A 215 -23.28 8.27 2.97
C ALA A 215 -23.54 6.97 2.18
N LEU A 216 -24.37 6.06 2.71
CA LEU A 216 -24.78 4.80 2.07
C LEU A 216 -26.08 4.93 1.26
N ALA A 217 -26.81 6.04 1.37
CA ALA A 217 -28.18 6.21 0.87
C ALA A 217 -28.29 6.59 -0.61
N ALA A 218 -27.33 6.23 -1.47
CA ALA A 218 -27.56 6.34 -2.91
C ALA A 218 -27.23 5.01 -3.62
N PRO A 219 -28.15 4.02 -3.66
CA PRO A 219 -28.15 3.13 -4.79
C PRO A 219 -28.42 4.02 -6.01
N VAL A 220 -27.56 3.95 -7.01
CA VAL A 220 -27.88 4.47 -8.35
C VAL A 220 -29.12 3.71 -8.78
N SER A 221 -30.29 4.34 -8.63
CA SER A 221 -31.52 3.89 -9.25
C SER A 221 -31.25 3.95 -10.75
N ALA A 222 -31.09 2.79 -11.36
CA ALA A 222 -31.25 2.70 -12.80
C ALA A 222 -32.67 3.21 -13.09
N GLU A 223 -32.77 4.44 -13.59
CA GLU A 223 -34.01 4.92 -14.24
C GLU A 223 -34.26 4.00 -15.43
N VAL A 224 -35.04 2.97 -15.17
CA VAL A 224 -35.77 2.28 -16.24
C VAL A 224 -36.78 3.29 -16.74
N SER A 225 -36.41 3.99 -17.79
CA SER A 225 -37.32 4.83 -18.58
C SER A 225 -38.52 3.95 -19.01
N GLY A 226 -39.63 4.12 -18.32
CA GLY A 226 -40.90 3.53 -18.66
C GLY A 226 -41.41 4.14 -19.97
N GLY A 227 -41.12 3.48 -21.09
CA GLY A 227 -41.79 3.74 -22.37
C GLY A 227 -43.19 3.15 -22.35
N ASN A 228 -44.19 4.02 -22.54
CA ASN A 228 -45.62 3.76 -22.74
C ASN A 228 -45.88 2.55 -23.66
N ALA A 229 -46.66 1.62 -23.18
CA ALA A 229 -47.30 0.61 -24.00
C ALA A 229 -48.65 1.14 -24.51
N PRO A 230 -48.98 1.04 -25.81
CA PRO A 230 -50.36 1.11 -26.28
C PRO A 230 -50.94 -0.32 -26.30
N GLN A 231 -52.09 -0.48 -25.62
CA GLN A 231 -52.97 -1.63 -25.75
C GLN A 231 -53.70 -1.56 -27.09
N THR A 232 -53.69 -2.62 -27.91
CA THR A 232 -54.79 -3.03 -28.77
C THR A 232 -54.67 -4.49 -29.17
N GLY A 233 -55.63 -5.30 -28.81
CA GLY A 233 -56.51 -6.17 -29.55
C GLY A 233 -55.93 -7.38 -30.31
N ALA A 234 -56.26 -8.55 -29.76
CA ALA A 234 -56.73 -9.79 -30.39
C ALA A 234 -56.25 -10.19 -31.79
N SER A 235 -55.64 -11.36 -31.96
CA SER A 235 -56.21 -12.50 -32.65
C SER A 235 -55.21 -13.63 -32.85
N ALA A 236 -55.68 -14.86 -32.68
CA ALA A 236 -54.92 -16.09 -32.79
C ALA A 236 -54.64 -16.46 -34.25
N ALA A 237 -53.43 -16.94 -34.56
CA ALA A 237 -53.22 -17.92 -35.64
C ALA A 237 -51.92 -18.72 -35.41
N ARG A 238 -52.09 -20.01 -35.30
CA ARG A 238 -51.01 -21.02 -35.29
C ARG A 238 -50.37 -21.07 -36.67
N LEU A 239 -49.05 -21.13 -36.74
CA LEU A 239 -48.37 -21.87 -37.84
C LEU A 239 -46.96 -22.36 -37.37
N ARG A 240 -46.77 -23.64 -37.56
CA ARG A 240 -45.54 -24.39 -37.31
C ARG A 240 -44.48 -24.05 -38.39
N GLY A 241 -43.26 -23.74 -37.98
CA GLY A 241 -42.12 -23.60 -38.87
C GLY A 241 -40.81 -24.08 -38.21
N ARG A 242 -40.23 -25.11 -38.80
CA ARG A 242 -39.01 -25.84 -38.43
C ARG A 242 -37.76 -24.95 -38.60
N PRO A 243 -36.75 -24.98 -37.73
CA PRO A 243 -35.56 -24.17 -37.91
C PRO A 243 -34.56 -24.75 -38.91
N ARG A 244 -34.15 -23.91 -39.85
CA ARG A 244 -33.07 -24.19 -40.82
C ARG A 244 -31.72 -23.85 -40.18
N LYS A 245 -30.81 -24.82 -40.17
CA LYS A 245 -29.37 -24.64 -39.91
C LYS A 245 -28.77 -23.68 -40.95
N ARG A 246 -28.12 -22.64 -40.51
CA ARG A 246 -27.18 -21.84 -41.30
C ARG A 246 -25.82 -21.83 -40.58
N SER A 247 -24.87 -22.51 -41.22
CA SER A 247 -23.44 -22.41 -40.96
C SER A 247 -22.98 -20.99 -41.29
N VAL A 248 -22.26 -20.35 -40.37
CA VAL A 248 -21.56 -19.09 -40.62
C VAL A 248 -20.08 -19.37 -40.43
N GLU A 249 -19.35 -19.22 -41.54
CA GLU A 249 -17.89 -19.28 -41.62
C GLU A 249 -17.27 -18.22 -40.74
N ALA A 250 -16.21 -18.61 -40.02
CA ALA A 250 -15.38 -17.74 -39.22
C ALA A 250 -14.45 -16.94 -40.15
N VAL A 251 -14.67 -15.63 -40.23
CA VAL A 251 -13.73 -14.69 -40.85
C VAL A 251 -12.72 -14.29 -39.78
N ALA A 252 -11.46 -14.68 -40.01
CA ALA A 252 -10.33 -14.31 -39.15
C ALA A 252 -10.03 -12.83 -39.26
N ALA A 253 -9.95 -12.16 -38.10
CA ALA A 253 -9.49 -10.78 -37.96
C ALA A 253 -7.96 -10.70 -38.07
N PRO A 254 -7.38 -9.69 -38.75
CA PRO A 254 -5.93 -9.58 -38.93
C PRO A 254 -5.27 -9.08 -37.63
N ALA A 255 -4.08 -9.64 -37.33
CA ALA A 255 -3.26 -9.28 -36.17
C ALA A 255 -2.74 -7.84 -36.24
N PRO A 256 -2.60 -7.15 -35.07
CA PRO A 256 -2.07 -5.79 -35.05
C PRO A 256 -0.56 -5.78 -35.29
N ARG A 257 -0.13 -4.94 -36.26
CA ARG A 257 1.28 -4.67 -36.58
C ARG A 257 1.97 -3.99 -35.40
N ARG A 258 3.09 -4.56 -34.94
CA ARG A 258 4.00 -3.97 -33.96
C ARG A 258 4.60 -2.68 -34.55
N GLY A 259 4.16 -1.54 -34.04
CA GLY A 259 4.80 -0.25 -34.27
C GLY A 259 6.08 -0.13 -33.43
N ARG A 260 7.18 0.26 -34.11
CA ARG A 260 8.48 0.56 -33.51
C ARG A 260 8.38 1.87 -32.71
N PRO A 261 8.88 1.94 -31.45
CA PRO A 261 8.82 3.19 -30.70
C PRO A 261 9.77 4.26 -31.29
N PRO A 262 9.40 5.55 -31.29
CA PRO A 262 10.24 6.63 -31.78
C PRO A 262 11.44 6.86 -30.82
N LYS A 263 12.63 7.01 -31.39
CA LYS A 263 13.83 7.47 -30.69
C LYS A 263 13.60 8.91 -30.24
N ARG A 264 13.51 9.14 -28.92
CA ARG A 264 13.60 10.48 -28.34
C ARG A 264 15.08 10.81 -28.14
N SER A 265 15.55 11.80 -28.87
CA SER A 265 16.78 12.52 -28.62
C SER A 265 16.62 13.30 -27.29
N VAL A 266 17.46 13.00 -26.32
CA VAL A 266 17.54 13.76 -25.07
C VAL A 266 18.68 14.73 -25.23
N GLU A 267 18.37 16.01 -25.49
CA GLU A 267 19.29 17.11 -25.27
C GLU A 267 19.48 17.31 -23.77
N ALA A 268 20.69 17.07 -23.31
CA ALA A 268 21.11 17.32 -21.94
C ALA A 268 21.32 18.81 -21.72
N VAL A 269 20.38 19.46 -21.03
CA VAL A 269 20.60 20.79 -20.46
C VAL A 269 21.39 20.62 -19.18
N ALA A 270 22.66 21.04 -19.20
CA ALA A 270 23.55 21.05 -18.06
C ALA A 270 23.08 22.09 -17.02
N ALA A 271 22.80 21.63 -15.78
CA ALA A 271 22.58 22.52 -14.66
C ALA A 271 23.88 23.15 -14.17
N PRO A 272 23.90 24.44 -13.79
CA PRO A 272 25.11 25.10 -13.32
C PRO A 272 25.51 24.62 -11.93
N ALA A 273 26.83 24.39 -11.74
CA ALA A 273 27.43 23.94 -10.49
C ALA A 273 27.24 24.97 -9.35
N PRO A 274 27.05 24.55 -8.10
CA PRO A 274 26.94 25.46 -6.97
C PRO A 274 28.31 26.09 -6.64
N ARG A 275 28.36 27.43 -6.57
CA ARG A 275 29.50 28.22 -6.13
C ARG A 275 29.85 27.90 -4.68
N ARG A 276 31.07 27.45 -4.42
CA ARG A 276 31.63 27.31 -3.08
C ARG A 276 31.78 28.68 -2.42
N GLY A 277 30.94 28.95 -1.43
CA GLY A 277 31.11 30.11 -0.54
C GLY A 277 32.31 29.92 0.37
N ARG A 278 33.17 30.96 0.44
CA ARG A 278 34.34 31.06 1.30
C ARG A 278 33.90 31.22 2.77
N PRO A 279 34.50 30.50 3.76
CA PRO A 279 34.11 30.67 5.15
C PRO A 279 34.59 32.03 5.72
N PRO A 280 33.84 32.66 6.64
CA PRO A 280 34.23 33.89 7.28
C PRO A 280 35.39 33.67 8.25
N LYS A 281 36.44 34.49 8.14
CA LYS A 281 37.50 34.64 9.13
C LYS A 281 36.94 35.39 10.35
N GLY A 282 37.12 34.82 11.55
CA GLY A 282 36.99 35.57 12.77
C GLY A 282 36.20 34.88 13.90
N ALA A 283 36.86 34.01 14.66
CA ALA A 283 36.57 33.75 16.07
C ALA A 283 37.78 33.06 16.72
N ALA A 284 38.81 33.83 16.97
CA ALA A 284 39.83 33.47 17.94
C ALA A 284 39.47 34.12 19.28
N LYS A 285 39.73 33.37 20.39
CA LYS A 285 39.66 33.79 21.80
C LYS A 285 38.30 33.75 22.49
N VAL A 286 37.90 32.60 23.03
CA VAL A 286 37.48 32.44 24.42
C VAL A 286 37.83 31.00 24.85
N LYS A 287 39.07 30.78 25.23
CA LYS A 287 39.50 29.69 26.11
C LYS A 287 40.22 30.32 27.26
N SER A 288 39.62 30.43 28.43
CA SER A 288 40.26 30.58 29.73
C SER A 288 39.26 31.16 30.76
N ALA A 289 38.38 30.36 31.36
CA ALA A 289 37.74 30.67 32.64
C ALA A 289 36.85 29.52 33.17
N ALA A 290 37.25 28.27 33.06
CA ALA A 290 36.50 27.17 33.70
C ALA A 290 37.42 26.07 34.27
N LYS A 291 38.52 26.49 34.94
CA LYS A 291 39.40 25.56 35.64
C LYS A 291 39.84 26.08 36.99
N LYS A 292 38.89 26.60 37.79
CA LYS A 292 39.20 27.04 39.17
C LYS A 292 37.95 27.01 40.07
N ARG A 293 37.19 25.89 40.10
CA ARG A 293 36.18 25.63 41.16
C ARG A 293 35.93 24.12 41.25
N ALA A 294 36.93 23.37 41.65
CA ALA A 294 36.78 22.01 42.17
C ALA A 294 38.02 21.67 43.00
N ARG A 295 38.20 22.42 44.11
CA ARG A 295 39.02 22.10 45.27
C ARG A 295 38.72 23.20 46.31
N ALA A 296 37.72 22.97 47.11
CA ALA A 296 37.56 23.31 48.49
C ALA A 296 36.34 22.53 49.01
#